data_bfee130fc13db5faeca547c3145ce9cb
#
_entry.id   bfee130fc13db5faeca547c3145ce9cb
#
_cell.length_a   1.000
_cell.length_b   1.000
_cell.length_c   1.000
_cell.angle_alpha   90.00
_cell.angle_beta   90.00
_cell.angle_gamma   90.00
#
_symmetry.space_group_name_H-M   'P 1'
#
loop_
_entity.id
_entity.type
_entity.pdbx_description
1 polymer ?
#
loop_
_entity_poly.entity_id
_entity_poly.type
_entity_poly.pdbx_seq_one_letter_code
_entity_poly.pdbx_strand_id
1 'polypeptide(L)'
;MTRAPIDTPPQAGGGTSGSRGSTPTPLAWLAAVEQRRRQSGLRRVLRPRPAVATELDLASNDYLGLSVHPDVIDGGVQALRTWGAGATGSRLVTGDTELHQEFESALAEFVGAPAGLVFSSGYTANLGAVVGLSGPGSVLVSDAYSHASLVDACRLSRARVVVTPHRDVDAVDVALRSRDEERAVVVTDSVFSADGALAPLRQLHDVCRRHRALLIVDEAHGLGVRGTGGRGLLHELGLAGAPDVVMTTTLSKALGSQGGAVLGSAAVRDHLIDAARPFIFDTGLAPAAVGAARAALRVLGAEPWRATDVVRHARTLAQVCGTPEPPQSAVVSVILGDPEVALAAATACMDAGVRVGCFRPPTVPAGTSRLRLTARASLRADDLDLARRVLTEVLSAIR
;
A
#
# COMPACT_ATOMS: atom_id res chain seq x y z
N MET A 1 -11.06 -10.49 11.53
CA MET A 1 -11.40 -9.05 11.65
C MET A 1 -12.88 -8.94 11.95
N THR A 2 -13.24 -8.63 13.20
CA THR A 2 -14.57 -8.19 13.55
C THR A 2 -14.92 -6.97 12.71
N ARG A 3 -15.99 -7.04 11.94
CA ARG A 3 -16.51 -5.93 11.13
C ARG A 3 -16.48 -4.63 11.95
N ALA A 4 -15.75 -3.64 11.52
CA ALA A 4 -16.13 -2.28 11.86
C ALA A 4 -17.54 -2.11 11.26
N PRO A 5 -18.56 -1.75 12.04
CA PRO A 5 -19.89 -1.60 11.53
C PRO A 5 -19.88 -0.51 10.45
N ILE A 6 -20.32 -0.87 9.25
CA ILE A 6 -20.81 0.14 8.32
C ILE A 6 -21.92 0.83 9.10
N ASP A 7 -21.76 2.14 9.35
CA ASP A 7 -22.76 2.95 10.05
C ASP A 7 -24.12 2.80 9.34
N THR A 8 -24.92 1.85 9.81
CA THR A 8 -26.30 1.69 9.37
C THR A 8 -27.10 2.83 10.02
N PRO A 9 -27.91 3.59 9.29
CA PRO A 9 -28.71 4.65 9.88
C PRO A 9 -29.65 4.05 10.93
N PRO A 10 -29.87 4.74 12.08
CA PRO A 10 -30.76 4.25 13.12
C PRO A 10 -32.20 4.19 12.58
N GLN A 11 -32.92 3.10 12.89
CA GLN A 11 -34.36 3.00 12.64
C GLN A 11 -35.09 4.10 13.43
N ALA A 12 -35.96 4.82 12.75
CA ALA A 12 -36.81 5.85 13.34
C ALA A 12 -37.79 5.23 14.34
N GLY A 13 -37.50 5.39 15.63
CA GLY A 13 -38.45 5.12 16.70
C GLY A 13 -39.51 6.20 16.71
N GLY A 14 -40.79 5.81 16.60
CA GLY A 14 -41.93 6.71 16.64
C GLY A 14 -42.15 7.33 18.03
N GLY A 15 -42.50 8.64 18.06
CA GLY A 15 -42.95 9.30 19.29
C GLY A 15 -43.13 10.80 19.19
N THR A 16 -44.38 11.24 19.03
CA THR A 16 -45.06 12.47 19.52
C THR A 16 -44.70 13.87 19.00
N SER A 17 -45.68 14.44 18.43
CA SER A 17 -46.09 15.82 18.09
C SER A 17 -45.34 16.98 18.75
N GLY A 18 -44.94 17.99 17.93
CA GLY A 18 -44.89 19.38 18.34
C GLY A 18 -43.66 20.16 17.93
N SER A 19 -43.55 20.52 16.72
CA SER A 19 -43.04 21.79 16.12
C SER A 19 -42.86 21.57 14.63
N ARG A 20 -43.20 22.56 13.79
CA ARG A 20 -42.92 22.53 12.34
C ARG A 20 -41.41 22.61 12.16
N GLY A 21 -40.73 21.51 12.44
CA GLY A 21 -39.31 21.29 12.18
C GLY A 21 -39.10 21.12 10.67
N SER A 22 -38.13 21.80 10.13
CA SER A 22 -37.63 21.61 8.77
C SER A 22 -37.55 20.12 8.45
N THR A 23 -38.11 19.69 7.33
CA THR A 23 -38.02 18.30 6.83
C THR A 23 -36.53 17.85 6.91
N PRO A 24 -36.23 16.75 7.59
CA PRO A 24 -34.86 16.30 7.70
C PRO A 24 -34.26 16.09 6.31
N THR A 25 -33.15 16.77 6.01
CA THR A 25 -32.49 16.57 4.72
C THR A 25 -32.00 15.09 4.64
N PRO A 26 -31.92 14.48 3.44
CA PRO A 26 -31.39 13.12 3.28
C PRO A 26 -29.99 12.91 3.90
N LEU A 27 -29.27 13.98 4.15
CA LEU A 27 -27.91 13.98 4.73
C LEU A 27 -27.88 14.31 6.24
N ALA A 28 -29.03 14.42 6.92
CA ALA A 28 -29.09 14.79 8.35
C ALA A 28 -28.31 13.78 9.26
N TRP A 29 -28.20 12.51 8.85
CA TRP A 29 -27.41 11.49 9.56
C TRP A 29 -25.91 11.81 9.67
N LEU A 30 -25.36 12.60 8.74
CA LEU A 30 -23.93 12.97 8.74
C LEU A 30 -23.51 13.70 10.02
N ALA A 31 -24.38 14.54 10.59
CA ALA A 31 -24.09 15.26 11.82
C ALA A 31 -23.87 14.31 13.01
N ALA A 32 -24.70 13.27 13.13
CA ALA A 32 -24.55 12.26 14.18
C ALA A 32 -23.28 11.40 13.99
N VAL A 33 -22.95 11.05 12.75
CA VAL A 33 -21.69 10.34 12.41
C VAL A 33 -20.48 11.21 12.77
N GLU A 34 -20.49 12.49 12.40
CA GLU A 34 -19.38 13.42 12.71
C GLU A 34 -19.21 13.59 14.23
N GLN A 35 -20.30 13.72 14.97
CA GLN A 35 -20.24 13.82 16.43
C GLN A 35 -19.63 12.57 17.07
N ARG A 36 -20.04 11.37 16.64
CA ARG A 36 -19.44 10.10 17.13
C ARG A 36 -17.96 10.03 16.83
N ARG A 37 -17.52 10.40 15.60
CA ARG A 37 -16.10 10.42 15.23
C ARG A 37 -15.28 11.37 16.06
N ARG A 38 -15.83 12.53 16.41
CA ARG A 38 -15.16 13.48 17.33
C ARG A 38 -15.02 12.91 18.73
N GLN A 39 -16.09 12.34 19.28
CA GLN A 39 -16.11 11.77 20.62
C GLN A 39 -15.16 10.57 20.79
N SER A 40 -14.96 9.78 19.73
CA SER A 40 -14.06 8.62 19.73
C SER A 40 -12.62 8.96 19.32
N GLY A 41 -12.27 10.23 19.10
CA GLY A 41 -10.94 10.63 18.64
C GLY A 41 -10.58 10.12 17.23
N LEU A 42 -11.57 9.64 16.44
CA LEU A 42 -11.33 9.03 15.11
C LEU A 42 -11.59 9.97 13.93
N ARG A 43 -11.87 11.25 14.21
CA ARG A 43 -12.02 12.24 13.13
C ARG A 43 -10.71 12.38 12.35
N ARG A 44 -10.81 12.36 11.01
CA ARG A 44 -9.68 12.59 10.09
C ARG A 44 -9.72 14.04 9.60
N VAL A 45 -8.54 14.66 9.55
CA VAL A 45 -8.37 16.04 9.09
C VAL A 45 -7.27 16.06 8.03
N LEU A 46 -7.55 16.70 6.89
CA LEU A 46 -6.53 16.95 5.87
C LEU A 46 -5.59 18.05 6.37
N ARG A 47 -4.30 17.80 6.25
CA ARG A 47 -3.22 18.76 6.58
C ARG A 47 -2.39 18.98 5.32
N PRO A 48 -2.69 20.01 4.52
CA PRO A 48 -1.95 20.27 3.28
C PRO A 48 -0.48 20.55 3.59
N ARG A 49 0.39 19.94 2.81
CA ARG A 49 1.84 20.16 2.87
C ARG A 49 2.18 21.40 2.01
N PRO A 50 2.97 22.35 2.51
CA PRO A 50 3.49 23.45 1.68
C PRO A 50 4.47 22.93 0.62
N ALA A 51 4.69 23.72 -0.43
CA ALA A 51 5.64 23.36 -1.49
C ALA A 51 7.07 23.16 -0.95
N VAL A 52 7.46 24.02 0.01
CA VAL A 52 8.71 23.88 0.77
C VAL A 52 8.35 23.53 2.21
N ALA A 53 8.59 22.30 2.59
CA ALA A 53 8.40 21.83 3.97
C ALA A 53 9.68 22.09 4.77
N THR A 54 9.52 22.53 6.02
CA THR A 54 10.62 22.77 6.96
C THR A 54 10.79 21.63 7.95
N GLU A 55 9.76 20.80 8.10
CA GLU A 55 9.77 19.64 8.97
C GLU A 55 10.47 18.43 8.35
N LEU A 56 11.14 17.64 9.17
CA LEU A 56 11.64 16.33 8.80
C LEU A 56 10.47 15.37 8.60
N ASP A 57 10.29 14.86 7.38
CA ASP A 57 9.19 13.96 7.06
C ASP A 57 9.60 12.48 7.22
N LEU A 58 9.13 11.84 8.28
CA LEU A 58 9.20 10.41 8.55
C LEU A 58 7.84 9.72 8.39
N ALA A 59 6.89 10.32 7.68
CA ALA A 59 5.56 9.75 7.39
C ALA A 59 5.39 9.38 5.91
N SER A 60 6.14 10.00 5.01
CA SER A 60 6.09 9.76 3.57
C SER A 60 6.54 8.34 3.22
N ASN A 61 5.89 7.75 2.20
CA ASN A 61 6.31 6.48 1.63
C ASN A 61 7.30 6.66 0.45
N ASP A 62 7.87 7.84 0.23
CA ASP A 62 8.96 8.09 -0.72
C ASP A 62 10.28 7.51 -0.17
N TYR A 63 10.36 6.18 -0.11
CA TYR A 63 11.44 5.43 0.54
C TYR A 63 12.84 5.78 0.01
N LEU A 64 12.92 6.04 -1.29
CA LEU A 64 14.20 6.30 -1.96
C LEU A 64 14.50 7.78 -2.12
N GLY A 65 13.53 8.67 -1.79
CA GLY A 65 13.67 10.12 -2.00
C GLY A 65 13.63 10.51 -3.47
N LEU A 66 12.97 9.70 -4.30
CA LEU A 66 12.97 9.88 -5.76
C LEU A 66 11.90 10.85 -6.26
N SER A 67 10.91 11.19 -5.47
CA SER A 67 9.83 12.13 -5.87
C SER A 67 10.34 13.55 -6.18
N VAL A 68 11.53 13.88 -5.67
CA VAL A 68 12.21 15.19 -5.89
C VAL A 68 13.54 15.04 -6.61
N HIS A 69 13.87 13.85 -7.12
CA HIS A 69 15.12 13.62 -7.85
C HIS A 69 15.07 14.31 -9.22
N PRO A 70 16.12 15.07 -9.60
CA PRO A 70 16.14 15.82 -10.87
C PRO A 70 15.80 14.96 -12.08
N ASP A 71 16.43 13.80 -12.25
CA ASP A 71 16.20 12.90 -13.39
C ASP A 71 14.75 12.37 -13.43
N VAL A 72 14.13 12.18 -12.26
CA VAL A 72 12.73 11.72 -12.17
C VAL A 72 11.78 12.83 -12.59
N ILE A 73 12.04 14.05 -12.13
CA ILE A 73 11.28 15.24 -12.54
C ILE A 73 11.42 15.45 -14.04
N ASP A 74 12.65 15.41 -14.56
CA ASP A 74 12.93 15.60 -15.99
C ASP A 74 12.28 14.52 -16.85
N GLY A 75 12.28 13.26 -16.40
CA GLY A 75 11.56 12.17 -17.08
C GLY A 75 10.07 12.43 -17.19
N GLY A 76 9.45 12.97 -16.13
CA GLY A 76 8.06 13.40 -16.14
C GLY A 76 7.81 14.60 -17.07
N VAL A 77 8.67 15.60 -17.04
CA VAL A 77 8.58 16.79 -17.91
C VAL A 77 8.73 16.42 -19.39
N GLN A 78 9.69 15.57 -19.73
CA GLN A 78 9.86 15.08 -21.10
C GLN A 78 8.62 14.34 -21.60
N ALA A 79 8.09 13.43 -20.79
CA ALA A 79 6.88 12.70 -21.15
C ALA A 79 5.67 13.63 -21.32
N LEU A 80 5.53 14.64 -20.45
CA LEU A 80 4.49 15.67 -20.55
C LEU A 80 4.57 16.45 -21.86
N ARG A 81 5.79 16.82 -22.31
CA ARG A 81 6.01 17.54 -23.58
C ARG A 81 5.74 16.68 -24.81
N THR A 82 6.08 15.39 -24.75
CA THR A 82 5.97 14.47 -25.88
C THR A 82 4.54 13.95 -26.07
N TRP A 83 3.87 13.58 -24.96
CA TRP A 83 2.60 12.85 -24.98
C TRP A 83 1.40 13.68 -24.50
N GLY A 84 1.62 14.90 -24.00
CA GLY A 84 0.56 15.73 -23.41
C GLY A 84 0.29 15.46 -21.93
N ALA A 85 -0.68 16.20 -21.37
CA ALA A 85 -0.94 16.24 -19.92
C ALA A 85 -1.67 15.00 -19.40
N GLY A 86 -2.37 14.26 -20.23
CA GLY A 86 -3.20 13.12 -19.82
C GLY A 86 -3.30 12.05 -20.86
N ALA A 87 -3.76 10.86 -20.47
CA ALA A 87 -3.94 9.71 -21.36
C ALA A 87 -5.17 9.81 -22.27
N THR A 88 -6.11 10.70 -21.97
CA THR A 88 -7.33 11.04 -22.75
C THR A 88 -8.35 9.92 -22.96
N GLY A 89 -8.08 8.72 -22.48
CA GLY A 89 -8.98 7.55 -22.58
C GLY A 89 -8.41 6.36 -21.82
N SER A 90 -9.16 5.25 -21.85
CA SER A 90 -8.63 3.99 -21.33
C SER A 90 -7.51 3.45 -22.22
N ARG A 91 -6.70 2.54 -21.70
CA ARG A 91 -5.59 1.90 -22.42
C ARG A 91 -6.05 1.22 -23.71
N LEU A 92 -7.27 0.69 -23.76
CA LEU A 92 -7.83 0.01 -24.94
C LEU A 92 -8.36 0.96 -26.04
N VAL A 93 -8.42 2.26 -25.77
CA VAL A 93 -8.93 3.23 -26.76
C VAL A 93 -7.81 4.14 -27.24
N THR A 94 -7.38 5.11 -26.43
CA THR A 94 -6.35 6.10 -26.80
C THR A 94 -5.28 6.25 -25.73
N GLY A 95 -5.49 5.69 -24.56
CA GLY A 95 -4.63 5.88 -23.38
C GLY A 95 -3.37 5.02 -23.35
N ASP A 96 -3.17 4.13 -24.35
CA ASP A 96 -1.95 3.35 -24.51
C ASP A 96 -0.92 4.11 -25.36
N THR A 97 0.31 4.23 -24.86
CA THR A 97 1.42 4.84 -25.60
C THR A 97 2.62 3.90 -25.60
N GLU A 98 3.54 4.08 -26.53
CA GLU A 98 4.81 3.34 -26.56
C GLU A 98 5.57 3.47 -25.22
N LEU A 99 5.48 4.64 -24.56
CA LEU A 99 6.08 4.88 -23.26
C LEU A 99 5.54 3.93 -22.17
N HIS A 100 4.23 3.60 -22.19
CA HIS A 100 3.65 2.63 -21.27
C HIS A 100 4.24 1.24 -21.49
N GLN A 101 4.30 0.78 -22.74
CA GLN A 101 4.81 -0.54 -23.09
C GLN A 101 6.30 -0.70 -22.79
N GLU A 102 7.09 0.35 -23.08
CA GLU A 102 8.51 0.39 -22.73
C GLU A 102 8.73 0.32 -21.21
N PHE A 103 7.92 1.05 -20.43
CA PHE A 103 8.01 1.02 -18.97
C PHE A 103 7.55 -0.33 -18.40
N GLU A 104 6.45 -0.90 -18.92
CA GLU A 104 5.97 -2.24 -18.51
C GLU A 104 7.07 -3.30 -18.72
N SER A 105 7.74 -3.26 -19.86
CA SER A 105 8.85 -4.17 -20.18
C SER A 105 10.04 -3.96 -19.22
N ALA A 106 10.45 -2.70 -19.00
CA ALA A 106 11.57 -2.36 -18.13
C ALA A 106 11.29 -2.73 -16.67
N LEU A 107 10.06 -2.51 -16.18
CA LEU A 107 9.68 -2.87 -14.82
C LEU A 107 9.63 -4.40 -14.63
N ALA A 108 9.09 -5.13 -15.61
CA ALA A 108 9.05 -6.59 -15.58
C ALA A 108 10.47 -7.18 -15.56
N GLU A 109 11.36 -6.69 -16.41
CA GLU A 109 12.78 -7.08 -16.42
C GLU A 109 13.45 -6.77 -15.07
N PHE A 110 13.23 -5.57 -14.54
CA PHE A 110 13.83 -5.16 -13.27
C PHE A 110 13.46 -6.09 -12.13
N VAL A 111 12.19 -6.47 -11.98
CA VAL A 111 11.77 -7.36 -10.88
C VAL A 111 11.98 -8.85 -11.19
N GLY A 112 12.27 -9.21 -12.46
CA GLY A 112 12.45 -10.60 -12.90
C GLY A 112 11.13 -11.30 -13.23
N ALA A 113 10.09 -10.55 -13.62
CA ALA A 113 8.81 -11.11 -14.07
C ALA A 113 8.77 -11.20 -15.62
N PRO A 114 8.03 -12.17 -16.21
CA PRO A 114 7.93 -12.31 -17.66
C PRO A 114 7.17 -11.18 -18.38
N ALA A 115 6.20 -10.54 -17.71
CA ALA A 115 5.39 -9.46 -18.29
C ALA A 115 4.85 -8.51 -17.22
N GLY A 116 4.47 -7.29 -17.62
CA GLY A 116 3.87 -6.27 -16.78
C GLY A 116 2.68 -5.59 -17.44
N LEU A 117 1.79 -5.01 -16.63
CA LEU A 117 0.65 -4.22 -17.04
C LEU A 117 0.44 -3.05 -16.06
N VAL A 118 0.47 -1.81 -16.54
CA VAL A 118 0.35 -0.59 -15.73
C VAL A 118 -1.12 -0.20 -15.54
N PHE A 119 -1.42 0.25 -14.33
CA PHE A 119 -2.72 0.76 -13.87
C PHE A 119 -2.59 2.20 -13.34
N SER A 120 -3.70 2.91 -13.20
CA SER A 120 -3.75 4.29 -12.70
C SER A 120 -3.29 4.44 -11.24
N SER A 121 -3.32 3.35 -10.46
CA SER A 121 -2.85 3.31 -9.07
C SER A 121 -2.54 1.88 -8.62
N GLY A 122 -1.76 1.72 -7.53
CA GLY A 122 -1.60 0.42 -6.88
C GLY A 122 -2.92 -0.16 -6.37
N TYR A 123 -3.86 0.70 -5.97
CA TYR A 123 -5.20 0.29 -5.57
C TYR A 123 -5.95 -0.39 -6.73
N THR A 124 -5.97 0.24 -7.91
CA THR A 124 -6.61 -0.33 -9.11
C THR A 124 -5.88 -1.54 -9.66
N ALA A 125 -4.55 -1.62 -9.51
CA ALA A 125 -3.76 -2.81 -9.84
C ALA A 125 -4.18 -4.02 -8.98
N ASN A 126 -4.33 -3.84 -7.66
CA ASN A 126 -4.83 -4.89 -6.76
C ASN A 126 -6.26 -5.32 -7.12
N LEU A 127 -7.16 -4.35 -7.36
CA LEU A 127 -8.53 -4.65 -7.80
C LEU A 127 -8.52 -5.43 -9.12
N GLY A 128 -7.73 -4.99 -10.09
CA GLY A 128 -7.61 -5.63 -11.40
C GLY A 128 -7.10 -7.06 -11.31
N ALA A 129 -6.03 -7.28 -10.56
CA ALA A 129 -5.43 -8.60 -10.38
C ALA A 129 -6.38 -9.57 -9.67
N VAL A 130 -6.90 -9.19 -8.50
CA VAL A 130 -7.72 -10.12 -7.69
C VAL A 130 -9.06 -10.39 -8.36
N VAL A 131 -9.77 -9.35 -8.85
CA VAL A 131 -11.08 -9.52 -9.49
C VAL A 131 -10.96 -10.21 -10.86
N GLY A 132 -9.89 -9.91 -11.63
CA GLY A 132 -9.65 -10.52 -12.94
C GLY A 132 -9.27 -12.00 -12.84
N LEU A 133 -8.55 -12.39 -11.79
CA LEU A 133 -8.03 -13.77 -11.64
C LEU A 133 -8.87 -14.65 -10.71
N SER A 134 -10.00 -14.16 -10.23
CA SER A 134 -10.93 -14.90 -9.36
C SER A 134 -12.39 -14.65 -9.78
N GLY A 135 -13.35 -15.08 -8.96
CA GLY A 135 -14.77 -14.87 -9.21
C GLY A 135 -15.65 -15.98 -8.62
N PRO A 136 -16.91 -16.06 -9.00
CA PRO A 136 -17.77 -17.17 -8.61
C PRO A 136 -17.13 -18.52 -8.90
N GLY A 137 -17.18 -19.46 -7.96
CA GLY A 137 -16.52 -20.77 -8.07
C GLY A 137 -15.02 -20.74 -7.73
N SER A 138 -14.53 -19.62 -7.17
CA SER A 138 -13.19 -19.53 -6.59
C SER A 138 -13.25 -19.33 -5.08
N VAL A 139 -12.20 -19.77 -4.37
CA VAL A 139 -11.92 -19.34 -3.00
C VAL A 139 -10.75 -18.35 -3.00
N LEU A 140 -10.91 -17.26 -2.27
CA LEU A 140 -9.86 -16.32 -1.93
C LEU A 140 -9.46 -16.49 -0.47
N VAL A 141 -8.19 -16.77 -0.23
CA VAL A 141 -7.62 -16.84 1.13
C VAL A 141 -6.79 -15.59 1.35
N SER A 142 -7.19 -14.75 2.30
CA SER A 142 -6.60 -13.43 2.55
C SER A 142 -6.05 -13.33 3.97
N ASP A 143 -4.84 -12.78 4.12
CA ASP A 143 -4.29 -12.44 5.43
C ASP A 143 -5.16 -11.36 6.11
N ALA A 144 -5.35 -11.46 7.42
CA ALA A 144 -6.15 -10.52 8.21
C ALA A 144 -5.60 -9.08 8.17
N TYR A 145 -4.32 -8.90 7.87
CA TYR A 145 -3.65 -7.59 7.79
C TYR A 145 -3.38 -7.14 6.35
N SER A 146 -3.92 -7.84 5.36
CA SER A 146 -3.83 -7.41 3.95
C SER A 146 -4.29 -5.97 3.78
N HIS A 147 -3.62 -5.25 2.87
CA HIS A 147 -3.97 -3.88 2.55
C HIS A 147 -5.44 -3.74 2.14
N ALA A 148 -6.05 -2.58 2.44
CA ALA A 148 -7.48 -2.33 2.19
C ALA A 148 -7.88 -2.59 0.73
N SER A 149 -7.02 -2.31 -0.25
CA SER A 149 -7.28 -2.59 -1.67
C SER A 149 -7.44 -4.09 -1.96
N LEU A 150 -6.65 -4.96 -1.31
CA LEU A 150 -6.80 -6.42 -1.43
C LEU A 150 -8.11 -6.88 -0.77
N VAL A 151 -8.45 -6.32 0.40
CA VAL A 151 -9.72 -6.61 1.09
C VAL A 151 -10.91 -6.21 0.24
N ASP A 152 -10.88 -5.02 -0.37
CA ASP A 152 -11.96 -4.54 -1.23
C ASP A 152 -12.04 -5.33 -2.53
N ALA A 153 -10.89 -5.71 -3.10
CA ALA A 153 -10.83 -6.59 -4.26
C ALA A 153 -11.43 -7.98 -3.97
N CYS A 154 -11.13 -8.57 -2.81
CA CYS A 154 -11.75 -9.81 -2.36
C CYS A 154 -13.29 -9.70 -2.30
N ARG A 155 -13.80 -8.60 -1.75
CA ARG A 155 -15.25 -8.35 -1.68
C ARG A 155 -15.89 -8.19 -3.07
N LEU A 156 -15.24 -7.47 -3.97
CA LEU A 156 -15.73 -7.20 -5.32
C LEU A 156 -15.68 -8.42 -6.23
N SER A 157 -14.79 -9.39 -5.97
CA SER A 157 -14.60 -10.58 -6.79
C SER A 157 -15.81 -11.53 -6.81
N ARG A 158 -16.69 -11.48 -5.81
CA ARG A 158 -17.79 -12.43 -5.55
C ARG A 158 -17.32 -13.87 -5.30
N ALA A 159 -16.03 -14.09 -5.09
CA ALA A 159 -15.51 -15.37 -4.64
C ALA A 159 -15.87 -15.62 -3.17
N ARG A 160 -15.83 -16.86 -2.73
CA ARG A 160 -15.84 -17.15 -1.29
C ARG A 160 -14.54 -16.66 -0.68
N VAL A 161 -14.62 -15.84 0.37
CA VAL A 161 -13.43 -15.27 1.03
C VAL A 161 -13.24 -15.94 2.38
N VAL A 162 -12.04 -16.46 2.60
CA VAL A 162 -11.55 -16.95 3.88
C VAL A 162 -10.46 -16.02 4.38
N VAL A 163 -10.66 -15.44 5.56
CA VAL A 163 -9.65 -14.59 6.20
C VAL A 163 -8.88 -15.43 7.20
N THR A 164 -7.57 -15.54 7.03
CA THR A 164 -6.69 -16.27 7.94
C THR A 164 -6.02 -15.33 8.96
N PRO A 165 -5.61 -15.83 10.13
CA PRO A 165 -4.80 -15.05 11.05
C PRO A 165 -3.54 -14.54 10.35
N HIS A 166 -3.01 -13.42 10.85
CA HIS A 166 -1.86 -12.76 10.27
C HIS A 166 -0.63 -13.66 10.21
N ARG A 167 -0.07 -13.86 8.98
CA ARG A 167 1.11 -14.66 8.68
C ARG A 167 1.01 -16.15 9.05
N ASP A 168 -0.20 -16.66 9.20
CA ASP A 168 -0.46 -18.04 9.61
C ASP A 168 -0.54 -18.94 8.37
N VAL A 169 0.57 -19.61 8.07
CA VAL A 169 0.71 -20.52 6.92
C VAL A 169 -0.14 -21.79 7.10
N ASP A 170 -0.27 -22.28 8.33
CA ASP A 170 -1.06 -23.48 8.62
C ASP A 170 -2.55 -23.21 8.42
N ALA A 171 -3.03 -22.04 8.82
CA ALA A 171 -4.42 -21.64 8.55
C ALA A 171 -4.70 -21.52 7.04
N VAL A 172 -3.72 -21.05 6.24
CA VAL A 172 -3.82 -21.03 4.77
C VAL A 172 -3.90 -22.45 4.21
N ASP A 173 -3.05 -23.37 4.68
CA ASP A 173 -3.05 -24.77 4.25
C ASP A 173 -4.40 -25.45 4.58
N VAL A 174 -4.96 -25.22 5.77
CA VAL A 174 -6.27 -25.73 6.18
C VAL A 174 -7.37 -25.17 5.28
N ALA A 175 -7.37 -23.86 5.01
CA ALA A 175 -8.37 -23.22 4.17
C ALA A 175 -8.37 -23.77 2.74
N LEU A 176 -7.17 -23.99 2.17
CA LEU A 176 -7.02 -24.55 0.83
C LEU A 176 -7.38 -26.03 0.75
N ARG A 177 -7.06 -26.81 1.79
CA ARG A 177 -7.40 -28.26 1.86
C ARG A 177 -8.89 -28.51 1.98
N SER A 178 -9.61 -27.65 2.69
CA SER A 178 -11.05 -27.81 2.99
C SER A 178 -11.97 -27.14 1.95
N ARG A 179 -11.42 -26.65 0.82
CA ARG A 179 -12.21 -26.00 -0.22
C ARG A 179 -12.95 -27.01 -1.10
N ASP A 180 -14.11 -26.61 -1.57
CA ASP A 180 -14.88 -27.32 -2.60
C ASP A 180 -14.66 -26.68 -3.99
N GLU A 181 -14.13 -25.45 -4.02
CA GLU A 181 -13.92 -24.70 -5.26
C GLU A 181 -12.73 -25.25 -6.06
N GLU A 182 -12.92 -25.29 -7.39
CA GLU A 182 -11.89 -25.73 -8.32
C GLU A 182 -10.69 -24.77 -8.31
N ARG A 183 -10.96 -23.46 -8.27
CA ARG A 183 -9.93 -22.42 -8.31
C ARG A 183 -9.70 -21.82 -6.93
N ALA A 184 -8.44 -21.58 -6.62
CA ALA A 184 -8.05 -20.96 -5.35
C ALA A 184 -6.98 -19.89 -5.59
N VAL A 185 -7.08 -18.79 -4.85
CA VAL A 185 -6.13 -17.67 -4.89
C VAL A 185 -5.80 -17.28 -3.44
N VAL A 186 -4.52 -17.20 -3.13
CA VAL A 186 -4.02 -16.64 -1.87
C VAL A 186 -3.57 -15.22 -2.14
N VAL A 187 -3.98 -14.27 -1.30
CA VAL A 187 -3.60 -12.85 -1.42
C VAL A 187 -2.92 -12.38 -0.14
N THR A 188 -1.81 -11.67 -0.27
CA THR A 188 -1.04 -11.12 0.86
C THR A 188 -0.21 -9.93 0.43
N ASP A 189 0.24 -9.11 1.38
CA ASP A 189 1.33 -8.15 1.18
C ASP A 189 2.68 -8.86 1.36
N SER A 190 3.70 -8.47 0.64
CA SER A 190 5.09 -8.95 0.88
C SER A 190 5.67 -8.34 2.15
N VAL A 191 5.40 -7.04 2.33
CA VAL A 191 5.74 -6.25 3.51
C VAL A 191 4.47 -5.56 3.98
N PHE A 192 4.03 -5.85 5.18
CA PHE A 192 2.79 -5.28 5.72
C PHE A 192 2.96 -3.80 6.08
N SER A 193 2.00 -2.98 5.65
CA SER A 193 2.10 -1.51 5.70
C SER A 193 2.12 -0.93 7.12
N ALA A 194 1.49 -1.59 8.08
CA ALA A 194 1.28 -1.06 9.43
C ALA A 194 2.47 -1.31 10.38
N ASP A 195 3.14 -2.45 10.23
CA ASP A 195 4.20 -2.89 11.13
C ASP A 195 5.53 -3.17 10.44
N GLY A 196 5.55 -3.26 9.10
CA GLY A 196 6.75 -3.56 8.33
C GLY A 196 7.17 -5.03 8.37
N ALA A 197 6.33 -5.92 8.89
CA ALA A 197 6.61 -7.36 8.94
C ALA A 197 6.64 -7.97 7.52
N LEU A 198 7.47 -8.98 7.33
CA LEU A 198 7.53 -9.72 6.07
C LEU A 198 6.54 -10.89 6.08
N ALA A 199 5.84 -11.11 4.98
CA ALA A 199 5.07 -12.33 4.79
C ALA A 199 5.99 -13.56 4.63
N PRO A 200 5.60 -14.73 5.12
CA PRO A 200 6.35 -15.99 4.93
C PRO A 200 6.14 -16.55 3.51
N LEU A 201 6.53 -15.75 2.47
CA LEU A 201 6.17 -16.01 1.06
C LEU A 201 6.65 -17.37 0.55
N ARG A 202 7.81 -17.86 1.00
CA ARG A 202 8.32 -19.16 0.57
C ARG A 202 7.39 -20.29 1.03
N GLN A 203 7.00 -20.28 2.29
CA GLN A 203 6.08 -21.27 2.86
C GLN A 203 4.67 -21.14 2.24
N LEU A 204 4.18 -19.90 2.05
CA LEU A 204 2.90 -19.67 1.38
C LEU A 204 2.91 -20.19 -0.06
N HIS A 205 3.99 -19.97 -0.81
CA HIS A 205 4.11 -20.48 -2.17
C HIS A 205 4.14 -22.02 -2.20
N ASP A 206 4.87 -22.65 -1.26
CA ASP A 206 4.89 -24.10 -1.15
C ASP A 206 3.50 -24.69 -0.86
N VAL A 207 2.72 -24.01 0.01
CA VAL A 207 1.32 -24.37 0.27
C VAL A 207 0.47 -24.16 -1.00
N CYS A 208 0.58 -23.03 -1.69
CA CYS A 208 -0.16 -22.75 -2.92
C CYS A 208 0.10 -23.83 -3.97
N ARG A 209 1.36 -24.24 -4.17
CA ARG A 209 1.72 -25.29 -5.12
C ARG A 209 1.10 -26.64 -4.79
N ARG A 210 1.14 -27.06 -3.52
CA ARG A 210 0.51 -28.33 -3.08
C ARG A 210 -0.98 -28.36 -3.40
N HIS A 211 -1.66 -27.22 -3.29
CA HIS A 211 -3.10 -27.09 -3.51
C HIS A 211 -3.47 -26.53 -4.88
N ARG A 212 -2.52 -26.36 -5.81
CA ARG A 212 -2.76 -25.75 -7.14
C ARG A 212 -3.49 -24.41 -7.04
N ALA A 213 -3.08 -23.56 -6.09
CA ALA A 213 -3.58 -22.21 -5.88
C ALA A 213 -2.64 -21.18 -6.49
N LEU A 214 -3.19 -20.07 -6.97
CA LEU A 214 -2.44 -18.88 -7.39
C LEU A 214 -2.04 -18.09 -6.14
N LEU A 215 -0.83 -17.51 -6.15
CA LEU A 215 -0.37 -16.58 -5.12
C LEU A 215 -0.29 -15.16 -5.70
N ILE A 216 -1.09 -14.22 -5.18
CA ILE A 216 -1.03 -12.79 -5.50
C ILE A 216 -0.36 -12.07 -4.34
N VAL A 217 0.72 -11.33 -4.61
CA VAL A 217 1.53 -10.63 -3.61
C VAL A 217 1.62 -9.15 -3.92
N ASP A 218 1.20 -8.30 -2.98
CA ASP A 218 1.37 -6.85 -3.06
C ASP A 218 2.78 -6.47 -2.57
N GLU A 219 3.62 -6.00 -3.50
CA GLU A 219 5.00 -5.53 -3.27
C GLU A 219 5.10 -4.01 -3.08
N ALA A 220 4.00 -3.34 -2.79
CA ALA A 220 3.99 -1.88 -2.66
C ALA A 220 4.96 -1.34 -1.59
N HIS A 221 5.31 -2.14 -0.59
CA HIS A 221 6.29 -1.83 0.44
C HIS A 221 7.59 -2.63 0.32
N GLY A 222 7.65 -3.59 -0.61
CA GLY A 222 8.83 -4.41 -0.89
C GLY A 222 9.69 -3.86 -2.02
N LEU A 223 9.05 -3.44 -3.13
CA LEU A 223 9.75 -2.82 -4.26
C LEU A 223 10.54 -1.57 -3.82
N GLY A 224 11.79 -1.47 -4.25
CA GLY A 224 12.72 -0.41 -3.86
C GLY A 224 13.35 -0.57 -2.47
N VAL A 225 12.91 -1.54 -1.66
CA VAL A 225 13.35 -1.73 -0.27
C VAL A 225 13.98 -3.10 -0.04
N ARG A 226 13.37 -4.17 -0.60
CA ARG A 226 13.81 -5.54 -0.45
C ARG A 226 14.47 -6.07 -1.71
N GLY A 227 15.28 -7.11 -1.53
CA GLY A 227 16.03 -7.76 -2.62
C GLY A 227 17.24 -6.94 -3.08
N THR A 228 18.12 -7.60 -3.80
CA THR A 228 19.32 -6.97 -4.37
C THR A 228 18.92 -5.81 -5.29
N GLY A 229 19.41 -4.61 -5.01
CA GLY A 229 19.08 -3.41 -5.76
C GLY A 229 17.62 -2.97 -5.64
N GLY A 230 16.86 -3.44 -4.62
CA GLY A 230 15.48 -3.02 -4.41
C GLY A 230 14.46 -3.70 -5.33
N ARG A 231 14.75 -4.88 -5.86
CA ARG A 231 13.89 -5.60 -6.81
C ARG A 231 12.63 -6.24 -6.19
N GLY A 232 12.45 -6.15 -4.88
CA GLY A 232 11.32 -6.70 -4.15
C GLY A 232 11.62 -7.99 -3.41
N LEU A 233 10.74 -8.39 -2.50
CA LEU A 233 10.87 -9.60 -1.69
C LEU A 233 10.65 -10.87 -2.55
N LEU A 234 9.76 -10.84 -3.53
CA LEU A 234 9.57 -11.96 -4.47
C LEU A 234 10.86 -12.26 -5.24
N HIS A 235 11.54 -11.20 -5.71
CA HIS A 235 12.84 -11.36 -6.37
C HIS A 235 13.91 -11.91 -5.41
N GLU A 236 13.98 -11.41 -4.17
CA GLU A 236 14.92 -11.89 -3.14
C GLU A 236 14.77 -13.38 -2.86
N LEU A 237 13.53 -13.88 -2.95
CA LEU A 237 13.20 -15.28 -2.68
C LEU A 237 13.24 -16.16 -3.94
N GLY A 238 13.52 -15.60 -5.13
CA GLY A 238 13.52 -16.33 -6.40
C GLY A 238 12.12 -16.73 -6.88
N LEU A 239 11.08 -15.98 -6.49
CA LEU A 239 9.67 -16.28 -6.81
C LEU A 239 9.09 -15.35 -7.88
N ALA A 240 9.76 -14.27 -8.27
CA ALA A 240 9.22 -13.24 -9.15
C ALA A 240 8.82 -13.73 -10.55
N GLY A 241 9.46 -14.78 -11.09
CA GLY A 241 9.15 -15.37 -12.39
C GLY A 241 8.34 -16.68 -12.32
N ALA A 242 7.88 -17.09 -11.15
CA ALA A 242 7.11 -18.32 -10.99
C ALA A 242 5.75 -18.20 -11.68
N PRO A 243 5.30 -19.22 -12.45
CA PRO A 243 4.09 -19.14 -13.28
C PRO A 243 2.79 -19.05 -12.45
N ASP A 244 2.84 -19.43 -11.19
CA ASP A 244 1.77 -19.45 -10.20
C ASP A 244 1.88 -18.28 -9.19
N VAL A 245 2.72 -17.27 -9.50
CA VAL A 245 2.87 -16.05 -8.71
C VAL A 245 2.53 -14.83 -9.54
N VAL A 246 1.70 -13.95 -8.98
CA VAL A 246 1.38 -12.63 -9.52
C VAL A 246 1.81 -11.57 -8.53
N MET A 247 2.60 -10.63 -8.96
CA MET A 247 3.02 -9.47 -8.20
C MET A 247 2.13 -8.29 -8.53
N THR A 248 1.65 -7.58 -7.53
CA THR A 248 1.13 -6.22 -7.70
C THR A 248 2.05 -5.23 -7.02
N THR A 249 2.09 -3.99 -7.48
CA THR A 249 2.90 -2.94 -6.85
C THR A 249 2.34 -1.56 -7.12
N THR A 250 2.90 -0.57 -6.43
CA THR A 250 2.62 0.85 -6.68
C THR A 250 3.86 1.58 -7.20
N LEU A 251 3.63 2.58 -8.04
CA LEU A 251 4.68 3.49 -8.53
C LEU A 251 4.80 4.75 -7.65
N SER A 252 3.89 4.91 -6.66
CA SER A 252 3.75 6.13 -5.86
C SER A 252 4.58 6.14 -4.57
N LYS A 253 5.31 5.08 -4.27
CA LYS A 253 6.16 4.98 -3.08
C LYS A 253 7.64 5.04 -3.49
N ALA A 254 8.32 3.92 -3.57
CA ALA A 254 9.76 3.87 -3.89
C ALA A 254 10.12 4.54 -5.22
N LEU A 255 9.26 4.47 -6.24
CA LEU A 255 9.52 5.13 -7.53
C LEU A 255 9.11 6.60 -7.58
N GLY A 256 8.61 7.18 -6.48
CA GLY A 256 8.38 8.63 -6.35
C GLY A 256 7.39 9.24 -7.37
N SER A 257 6.55 8.43 -8.02
CA SER A 257 5.62 8.85 -9.08
C SER A 257 4.16 8.63 -8.68
N GLN A 258 3.32 8.21 -9.60
CA GLN A 258 1.93 7.77 -9.43
C GLN A 258 1.69 6.54 -10.28
N GLY A 259 0.73 5.69 -9.90
CA GLY A 259 0.34 4.53 -10.65
C GLY A 259 0.50 3.23 -9.87
N GLY A 260 0.22 2.13 -10.54
CA GLY A 260 0.46 0.78 -10.09
C GLY A 260 0.78 -0.15 -11.24
N ALA A 261 1.15 -1.37 -10.94
CA ALA A 261 1.40 -2.39 -11.95
C ALA A 261 1.03 -3.79 -11.43
N VAL A 262 0.64 -4.65 -12.35
CA VAL A 262 0.54 -6.10 -12.15
C VAL A 262 1.64 -6.75 -13.00
N LEU A 263 2.39 -7.67 -12.41
CA LEU A 263 3.50 -8.37 -13.05
C LEU A 263 3.32 -9.89 -12.83
N GLY A 264 3.63 -10.66 -13.87
CA GLY A 264 3.46 -12.12 -13.84
C GLY A 264 3.70 -12.73 -15.23
N SER A 265 3.10 -13.88 -15.49
CA SER A 265 3.20 -14.52 -16.80
C SER A 265 2.52 -13.70 -17.90
N ALA A 266 2.92 -13.89 -19.16
CA ALA A 266 2.25 -13.26 -20.31
C ALA A 266 0.76 -13.61 -20.36
N ALA A 267 0.40 -14.84 -20.02
CA ALA A 267 -1.00 -15.27 -19.97
C ALA A 267 -1.83 -14.49 -18.92
N VAL A 268 -1.23 -14.13 -17.77
CA VAL A 268 -1.87 -13.28 -16.77
C VAL A 268 -2.09 -11.88 -17.34
N ARG A 269 -1.05 -11.27 -17.93
CA ARG A 269 -1.17 -9.93 -18.57
C ARG A 269 -2.28 -9.91 -19.60
N ASP A 270 -2.27 -10.86 -20.54
CA ASP A 270 -3.22 -10.90 -21.66
C ASP A 270 -4.66 -11.10 -21.14
N HIS A 271 -4.84 -11.99 -20.16
CA HIS A 271 -6.14 -12.16 -19.52
C HIS A 271 -6.63 -10.89 -18.81
N LEU A 272 -5.75 -10.15 -18.14
CA LEU A 272 -6.14 -8.91 -17.43
C LEU A 272 -6.51 -7.79 -18.41
N ILE A 273 -5.91 -7.73 -19.59
CA ILE A 273 -6.30 -6.79 -20.64
C ILE A 273 -7.77 -7.01 -21.03
N ASP A 274 -8.22 -8.27 -21.11
CA ASP A 274 -9.58 -8.63 -21.51
C ASP A 274 -10.59 -8.63 -20.35
N ALA A 275 -10.15 -8.88 -19.13
CA ALA A 275 -11.04 -9.17 -17.99
C ALA A 275 -10.98 -8.15 -16.84
N ALA A 276 -9.89 -7.43 -16.67
CA ALA A 276 -9.73 -6.52 -15.53
C ALA A 276 -10.51 -5.22 -15.76
N ARG A 277 -11.68 -5.10 -15.14
CA ARG A 277 -12.52 -3.90 -15.26
C ARG A 277 -11.79 -2.59 -14.91
N PRO A 278 -10.92 -2.50 -13.88
CA PRO A 278 -10.11 -1.31 -13.63
C PRO A 278 -9.09 -0.98 -14.73
N PHE A 279 -8.77 -1.92 -15.63
CA PHE A 279 -7.95 -1.65 -16.81
C PHE A 279 -8.80 -1.22 -18.01
N ILE A 280 -9.90 -1.90 -18.22
CA ILE A 280 -10.78 -1.70 -19.40
C ILE A 280 -11.48 -0.32 -19.35
N PHE A 281 -11.98 0.09 -18.17
CA PHE A 281 -12.90 1.21 -18.02
C PHE A 281 -12.28 2.44 -17.33
N ASP A 282 -11.10 2.32 -16.72
CA ASP A 282 -10.40 3.46 -16.15
C ASP A 282 -9.58 4.19 -17.21
N THR A 283 -9.37 5.48 -17.02
CA THR A 283 -8.43 6.25 -17.84
C THR A 283 -7.01 5.77 -17.61
N GLY A 284 -6.23 5.60 -18.65
CA GLY A 284 -4.82 5.22 -18.58
C GLY A 284 -4.02 6.15 -17.68
N LEU A 285 -2.95 5.65 -17.09
CA LEU A 285 -2.04 6.47 -16.29
C LEU A 285 -1.46 7.60 -17.14
N ALA A 286 -1.40 8.82 -16.60
CA ALA A 286 -0.88 9.97 -17.33
C ALA A 286 0.59 9.74 -17.76
N PRO A 287 0.95 10.05 -19.03
CA PRO A 287 2.31 9.83 -19.55
C PRO A 287 3.40 10.46 -18.69
N ALA A 288 3.16 11.62 -18.08
CA ALA A 288 4.10 12.25 -17.17
C ALA A 288 4.45 11.38 -15.97
N ALA A 289 3.46 10.69 -15.40
CA ALA A 289 3.70 9.76 -14.29
C ALA A 289 4.47 8.51 -14.75
N VAL A 290 4.18 8.00 -15.95
CA VAL A 290 4.93 6.86 -16.53
C VAL A 290 6.39 7.25 -16.78
N GLY A 291 6.63 8.45 -17.36
CA GLY A 291 7.99 8.96 -17.62
C GLY A 291 8.80 9.16 -16.34
N ALA A 292 8.17 9.70 -15.30
CA ALA A 292 8.79 9.83 -13.98
C ALA A 292 9.13 8.46 -13.37
N ALA A 293 8.19 7.50 -13.39
CA ALA A 293 8.43 6.15 -12.87
C ALA A 293 9.54 5.41 -13.64
N ARG A 294 9.58 5.56 -14.98
CA ARG A 294 10.65 5.00 -15.81
C ARG A 294 12.00 5.59 -15.47
N ALA A 295 12.09 6.90 -15.26
CA ALA A 295 13.33 7.56 -14.83
C ALA A 295 13.74 7.10 -13.43
N ALA A 296 12.80 6.98 -12.49
CA ALA A 296 13.05 6.47 -11.14
C ALA A 296 13.61 5.04 -11.16
N LEU A 297 13.11 4.18 -12.03
CA LEU A 297 13.60 2.81 -12.21
C LEU A 297 15.08 2.82 -12.69
N ARG A 298 15.43 3.71 -13.62
CA ARG A 298 16.81 3.88 -14.08
C ARG A 298 17.72 4.38 -12.95
N VAL A 299 17.27 5.38 -12.18
CA VAL A 299 18.04 5.88 -11.02
C VAL A 299 18.25 4.76 -10.00
N LEU A 300 17.24 3.97 -9.69
CA LEU A 300 17.36 2.85 -8.75
C LEU A 300 18.36 1.79 -9.27
N GLY A 301 18.37 1.52 -10.58
CA GLY A 301 19.34 0.61 -11.21
C GLY A 301 20.79 1.14 -11.14
N ALA A 302 20.99 2.47 -11.27
CA ALA A 302 22.28 3.12 -11.17
C ALA A 302 22.74 3.34 -9.72
N GLU A 303 21.80 3.49 -8.77
CA GLU A 303 22.04 3.80 -7.37
C GLU A 303 21.46 2.73 -6.41
N PRO A 304 21.86 1.45 -6.52
CA PRO A 304 21.28 0.35 -5.75
C PRO A 304 21.52 0.49 -4.23
N TRP A 305 22.47 1.33 -3.82
CA TRP A 305 22.74 1.66 -2.42
C TRP A 305 21.52 2.26 -1.71
N ARG A 306 20.61 2.93 -2.43
CA ARG A 306 19.40 3.53 -1.84
C ARG A 306 18.55 2.50 -1.10
N ALA A 307 18.36 1.31 -1.66
CA ALA A 307 17.61 0.24 -1.03
C ALA A 307 18.26 -0.23 0.29
N THR A 308 19.60 -0.30 0.33
CA THR A 308 20.35 -0.67 1.53
C THR A 308 20.26 0.41 2.61
N ASP A 309 20.38 1.68 2.21
CA ASP A 309 20.33 2.81 3.15
C ASP A 309 18.97 2.98 3.80
N VAL A 310 17.87 2.74 3.09
CA VAL A 310 16.52 2.73 3.69
C VAL A 310 16.47 1.80 4.90
N VAL A 311 16.91 0.56 4.75
CA VAL A 311 16.87 -0.44 5.84
C VAL A 311 17.84 -0.07 6.96
N ARG A 312 19.01 0.47 6.62
CA ARG A 312 19.99 0.97 7.60
C ARG A 312 19.41 2.09 8.44
N HIS A 313 18.77 3.09 7.81
CA HIS A 313 18.11 4.19 8.51
C HIS A 313 16.90 3.73 9.34
N ALA A 314 16.13 2.78 8.84
CA ALA A 314 15.04 2.18 9.61
C ALA A 314 15.55 1.54 10.91
N ARG A 315 16.66 0.82 10.85
CA ARG A 315 17.29 0.23 12.05
C ARG A 315 17.76 1.29 13.04
N THR A 316 18.33 2.40 12.57
CA THR A 316 18.71 3.53 13.43
C THR A 316 17.48 4.14 14.11
N LEU A 317 16.40 4.40 13.38
CA LEU A 317 15.15 4.91 13.95
C LEU A 317 14.52 3.93 14.95
N ALA A 318 14.55 2.65 14.68
CA ALA A 318 14.05 1.60 15.55
C ALA A 318 14.81 1.54 16.88
N GLN A 319 16.13 1.67 16.86
CA GLN A 319 16.96 1.77 18.08
C GLN A 319 16.59 2.98 18.92
N VAL A 320 16.37 4.15 18.29
CA VAL A 320 15.92 5.37 18.96
C VAL A 320 14.56 5.16 19.63
N CYS A 321 13.64 4.49 18.95
CA CYS A 321 12.30 4.22 19.47
C CYS A 321 12.28 3.08 20.52
N GLY A 322 13.35 2.32 20.67
CA GLY A 322 13.41 1.16 21.56
C GLY A 322 12.48 0.03 21.14
N THR A 323 12.34 -0.19 19.82
CA THR A 323 11.54 -1.33 19.32
C THR A 323 12.25 -2.66 19.62
N PRO A 324 11.51 -3.73 19.96
CA PRO A 324 12.12 -4.99 20.41
C PRO A 324 12.89 -5.72 19.31
N GLU A 325 12.48 -5.57 18.05
CA GLU A 325 13.08 -6.23 16.91
C GLU A 325 13.58 -5.22 15.86
N PRO A 326 14.70 -5.51 15.19
CA PRO A 326 15.19 -4.67 14.12
C PRO A 326 14.23 -4.75 12.92
N PRO A 327 13.87 -3.62 12.29
CA PRO A 327 12.99 -3.61 11.14
C PRO A 327 13.64 -4.31 9.95
N GLN A 328 12.83 -5.05 9.21
CA GLN A 328 13.22 -5.74 7.98
C GLN A 328 12.82 -4.96 6.72
N SER A 329 12.23 -3.79 6.90
CA SER A 329 11.72 -2.92 5.82
C SER A 329 11.97 -1.45 6.15
N ALA A 330 11.38 -0.53 5.37
CA ALA A 330 11.43 0.91 5.63
C ALA A 330 10.59 1.35 6.84
N VAL A 331 9.72 0.49 7.36
CA VAL A 331 8.71 0.83 8.36
C VAL A 331 9.19 0.53 9.77
N VAL A 332 9.04 1.51 10.66
CA VAL A 332 9.24 1.37 12.10
C VAL A 332 7.92 1.66 12.80
N SER A 333 7.41 0.70 13.55
CA SER A 333 6.11 0.76 14.22
C SER A 333 6.30 0.82 15.74
N VAL A 334 5.78 1.89 16.37
CA VAL A 334 5.83 2.11 17.81
C VAL A 334 4.41 2.05 18.38
N ILE A 335 4.03 0.92 18.95
CA ILE A 335 2.67 0.71 19.48
C ILE A 335 2.53 1.49 20.79
N LEU A 336 1.49 2.34 20.85
CA LEU A 336 1.13 3.14 22.01
C LEU A 336 -0.22 2.72 22.63
N GLY A 337 -0.98 1.87 21.92
CA GLY A 337 -2.25 1.30 22.38
C GLY A 337 -3.43 2.24 22.18
N ASP A 338 -3.51 3.31 22.94
CA ASP A 338 -4.61 4.26 22.93
C ASP A 338 -4.56 5.22 21.72
N PRO A 339 -5.70 5.51 21.05
CA PRO A 339 -5.73 6.40 19.88
C PRO A 339 -5.47 7.88 20.22
N GLU A 340 -5.83 8.35 21.43
CA GLU A 340 -5.59 9.73 21.84
C GLU A 340 -4.12 9.94 22.20
N VAL A 341 -3.51 8.96 22.89
CA VAL A 341 -2.07 8.95 23.19
C VAL A 341 -1.25 8.96 21.90
N ALA A 342 -1.61 8.12 20.93
CA ALA A 342 -0.93 8.08 19.64
C ALA A 342 -1.08 9.40 18.86
N LEU A 343 -2.25 10.04 18.93
CA LEU A 343 -2.47 11.33 18.29
C LEU A 343 -1.69 12.47 18.98
N ALA A 344 -1.68 12.50 20.32
CA ALA A 344 -0.91 13.47 21.08
C ALA A 344 0.59 13.34 20.79
N ALA A 345 1.12 12.12 20.78
CA ALA A 345 2.51 11.85 20.43
C ALA A 345 2.87 12.33 19.02
N ALA A 346 2.02 12.03 18.02
CA ALA A 346 2.26 12.48 16.65
C ALA A 346 2.19 14.01 16.51
N THR A 347 1.33 14.66 17.30
CA THR A 347 1.23 16.13 17.34
C THR A 347 2.49 16.72 17.99
N ALA A 348 2.94 16.20 19.12
CA ALA A 348 4.17 16.65 19.78
C ALA A 348 5.40 16.50 18.87
N CYS A 349 5.52 15.38 18.14
CA CYS A 349 6.59 15.22 17.14
C CYS A 349 6.51 16.31 16.06
N MET A 350 5.30 16.60 15.55
CA MET A 350 5.10 17.61 14.51
C MET A 350 5.44 19.02 15.00
N ASP A 351 5.04 19.38 16.23
CA ASP A 351 5.35 20.67 16.85
C ASP A 351 6.87 20.87 17.09
N ALA A 352 7.58 19.75 17.27
CA ALA A 352 9.05 19.71 17.37
C ALA A 352 9.76 19.56 15.98
N GLY A 353 9.03 19.70 14.88
CA GLY A 353 9.59 19.70 13.53
C GLY A 353 9.80 18.30 12.91
N VAL A 354 9.18 17.25 13.45
CA VAL A 354 9.25 15.89 12.92
C VAL A 354 7.86 15.36 12.61
N ARG A 355 7.56 15.13 11.33
CA ARG A 355 6.29 14.54 10.88
C ARG A 355 6.35 13.01 10.95
N VAL A 356 5.44 12.39 11.70
CA VAL A 356 5.29 10.92 11.79
C VAL A 356 3.86 10.49 11.46
N GLY A 357 3.68 9.26 11.00
CA GLY A 357 2.36 8.67 10.80
C GLY A 357 1.70 8.32 12.14
N CYS A 358 0.39 8.55 12.25
CA CYS A 358 -0.42 8.12 13.41
C CYS A 358 -1.48 7.14 12.91
N PHE A 359 -1.30 5.84 13.18
CA PHE A 359 -2.22 4.80 12.75
C PHE A 359 -3.14 4.40 13.91
N ARG A 360 -4.45 4.52 13.67
CA ARG A 360 -5.51 4.27 14.65
C ARG A 360 -6.62 3.43 14.00
N PRO A 361 -7.54 2.83 14.74
CA PRO A 361 -8.68 2.14 14.17
C PRO A 361 -9.42 3.00 13.12
N PRO A 362 -9.94 2.40 12.03
CA PRO A 362 -9.90 0.98 11.69
C PRO A 362 -8.64 0.54 10.90
N THR A 363 -7.64 1.42 10.73
CA THR A 363 -6.41 1.10 10.00
C THR A 363 -5.59 0.01 10.71
N VAL A 364 -5.63 0.02 12.03
CA VAL A 364 -5.04 -1.01 12.91
C VAL A 364 -6.09 -1.49 13.91
N PRO A 365 -5.96 -2.68 14.50
CA PRO A 365 -6.89 -3.18 15.54
C PRO A 365 -7.01 -2.23 16.73
N ALA A 366 -8.16 -2.27 17.43
CA ALA A 366 -8.34 -1.54 18.69
C ALA A 366 -7.28 -1.94 19.72
N GLY A 367 -6.80 -0.97 20.51
CA GLY A 367 -5.73 -1.19 21.45
C GLY A 367 -4.32 -1.29 20.86
N THR A 368 -4.16 -1.07 19.56
CA THR A 368 -2.85 -1.14 18.87
C THR A 368 -2.52 0.12 18.08
N SER A 369 -3.10 1.26 18.47
CA SER A 369 -2.74 2.56 17.89
C SER A 369 -1.25 2.82 18.03
N ARG A 370 -0.64 3.44 17.02
CA ARG A 370 0.81 3.53 16.93
C ARG A 370 1.31 4.75 16.19
N LEU A 371 2.53 5.14 16.50
CA LEU A 371 3.32 5.93 15.56
C LEU A 371 3.90 4.99 14.51
N ARG A 372 3.80 5.40 13.28
CA ARG A 372 4.42 4.69 12.16
C ARG A 372 5.43 5.62 11.50
N LEU A 373 6.70 5.30 11.67
CA LEU A 373 7.80 6.01 11.04
C LEU A 373 8.19 5.30 9.75
N THR A 374 8.64 6.08 8.78
CA THR A 374 9.14 5.58 7.51
C THR A 374 10.55 6.12 7.30
N ALA A 375 11.51 5.22 7.17
CA ALA A 375 12.86 5.59 6.78
C ALA A 375 12.94 5.90 5.29
N ARG A 376 13.86 6.81 4.93
CA ARG A 376 14.18 7.16 3.54
C ARG A 376 15.67 7.04 3.30
N ALA A 377 16.06 6.70 2.06
CA ALA A 377 17.45 6.66 1.65
C ALA A 377 18.14 8.05 1.74
N SER A 378 17.36 9.11 1.52
CA SER A 378 17.82 10.50 1.50
C SER A 378 18.02 11.14 2.88
N LEU A 379 17.82 10.41 3.99
CA LEU A 379 18.07 10.94 5.34
C LEU A 379 19.55 11.21 5.56
N ARG A 380 19.87 12.41 6.04
CA ARG A 380 21.23 12.84 6.41
C ARG A 380 21.48 12.62 7.91
N ALA A 381 22.71 12.76 8.33
CA ALA A 381 23.09 12.66 9.75
C ALA A 381 22.32 13.63 10.64
N ASP A 382 22.18 14.90 10.22
CA ASP A 382 21.43 15.92 10.93
C ASP A 382 19.95 15.57 11.07
N ASP A 383 19.35 14.94 10.04
CA ASP A 383 17.95 14.47 10.05
C ASP A 383 17.77 13.36 11.10
N LEU A 384 18.72 12.41 11.19
CA LEU A 384 18.71 11.34 12.17
C LEU A 384 18.96 11.85 13.59
N ASP A 385 19.80 12.88 13.76
CA ASP A 385 20.03 13.52 15.06
C ASP A 385 18.80 14.30 15.54
N LEU A 386 18.11 15.02 14.63
CA LEU A 386 16.83 15.66 14.95
C LEU A 386 15.79 14.62 15.35
N ALA A 387 15.65 13.56 14.56
CA ALA A 387 14.73 12.46 14.86
C ALA A 387 15.03 11.84 16.23
N ARG A 388 16.31 11.60 16.53
CA ARG A 388 16.72 11.04 17.83
C ARG A 388 16.28 11.92 19.00
N ARG A 389 16.57 13.22 18.95
CA ARG A 389 16.19 14.17 20.03
C ARG A 389 14.69 14.16 20.25
N VAL A 390 13.92 14.41 19.18
CA VAL A 390 12.46 14.55 19.27
C VAL A 390 11.77 13.26 19.69
N LEU A 391 12.12 12.11 19.07
CA LEU A 391 11.51 10.83 19.41
C LEU A 391 11.84 10.38 20.83
N THR A 392 13.08 10.59 21.28
CA THR A 392 13.45 10.27 22.68
C THR A 392 12.64 11.09 23.66
N GLU A 393 12.52 12.41 23.45
CA GLU A 393 11.75 13.30 24.33
C GLU A 393 10.27 12.92 24.37
N VAL A 394 9.62 12.80 23.19
CA VAL A 394 8.20 12.49 23.08
C VAL A 394 7.87 11.12 23.66
N LEU A 395 8.66 10.08 23.37
CA LEU A 395 8.40 8.74 23.87
C LEU A 395 8.70 8.59 25.36
N SER A 396 9.63 9.36 25.91
CA SER A 396 9.89 9.39 27.35
C SER A 396 8.77 10.07 28.16
N ALA A 397 8.09 11.06 27.56
CA ALA A 397 6.97 11.75 28.20
C ALA A 397 5.66 10.91 28.24
N ILE A 398 5.59 9.82 27.47
CA ILE A 398 4.39 8.95 27.36
C ILE A 398 4.55 7.69 28.24
N ARG A 399 5.79 7.27 28.51
CA ARG A 399 6.12 6.13 29.39
C ARG A 399 6.04 6.51 30.86
#